data_16e9e7acc8b9a55b0d368bb149fe7067
#
_entry.id   16e9e7acc8b9a55b0d368bb149fe7067
#
_cell.length_a   1.000
_cell.length_b   1.000
_cell.length_c   1.000
_cell.angle_alpha   90.00
_cell.angle_beta   90.00
_cell.angle_gamma   90.00
#
_symmetry.space_group_name_H-M   'P 1'
#
loop_
_entity.id
_entity.type
_entity.pdbx_description
1 polymer ?
#
loop_
_entity_poly.entity_id
_entity_poly.type
_entity_poly.pdbx_seq_one_letter_code
_entity_poly.pdbx_strand_id
1 'polypeptide(L)'
;MRRLNNKILAILACLMLILSCFSCSAGKVLNFDDQTAKDRIFFTIIGDDGEKAHENFLLTATDVINSLSDSNEFVKNFNFPKGEIFEGEENILGEREKYVRVQVNRRIYDASLEAKRMYALTDGMFNICSYRLTSEWHSGTIPSDERILIETMGVSNPLLINESLSSGKYYLTKNVNPEQDGTITKEHTRLSFNELSYGFALDCALGFSDRYNISGVGAQIGNVAKFVGKGPYSDGKWKFAASTGNEKLFEIAVPGGYSIAVKDVKENSLTINELFIGSVIDPVSGVPTTLNKTDNGEYCQKSDYAVYVAVIAKTATEAQALCSYTMINGEKSADKLDKAAYGAVMFTLGGKAYVTGNAAISISGKFKNQYEIVKL
;
A
#
# COMPACT_ATOMS: atom_id res chain seq x y z
N MET A 1 -4.32 -63.42 21.98
CA MET A 1 -4.73 -62.44 20.98
C MET A 1 -5.82 -61.47 21.43
N ARG A 2 -6.94 -61.83 22.09
CA ARG A 2 -7.98 -60.89 22.54
C ARG A 2 -7.54 -59.79 23.49
N ARG A 3 -6.59 -60.09 24.44
CA ARG A 3 -6.07 -59.10 25.40
C ARG A 3 -5.15 -58.04 24.78
N LEU A 4 -4.48 -58.33 23.66
CA LEU A 4 -3.61 -57.40 22.95
C LEU A 4 -4.43 -56.37 22.17
N ASN A 5 -5.54 -56.82 21.52
CA ASN A 5 -6.43 -55.94 20.77
C ASN A 5 -7.15 -54.92 21.67
N ASN A 6 -7.54 -55.28 22.93
CA ASN A 6 -8.16 -54.33 23.84
C ASN A 6 -7.20 -53.27 24.34
N LYS A 7 -5.91 -53.55 24.52
CA LYS A 7 -4.89 -52.56 24.88
C LYS A 7 -4.59 -51.60 23.74
N ILE A 8 -4.54 -52.08 22.49
CA ILE A 8 -4.36 -51.23 21.32
C ILE A 8 -5.59 -50.32 21.10
N LEU A 9 -6.81 -50.84 21.31
CA LEU A 9 -8.04 -50.08 21.21
C LEU A 9 -8.12 -48.97 22.30
N ALA A 10 -7.68 -49.29 23.53
CA ALA A 10 -7.62 -48.31 24.63
C ALA A 10 -6.56 -47.21 24.36
N ILE A 11 -5.40 -47.55 23.79
CA ILE A 11 -4.37 -46.57 23.41
C ILE A 11 -4.86 -45.68 22.26
N LEU A 12 -5.53 -46.24 21.25
CA LEU A 12 -6.14 -45.46 20.17
C LEU A 12 -7.27 -44.55 20.66
N ALA A 13 -8.10 -45.00 21.60
CA ALA A 13 -9.16 -44.18 22.21
C ALA A 13 -8.58 -43.04 23.08
N CYS A 14 -7.50 -43.30 23.83
CA CYS A 14 -6.77 -42.24 24.56
C CYS A 14 -6.09 -41.26 23.63
N LEU A 15 -5.50 -41.71 22.51
CA LEU A 15 -4.91 -40.82 21.51
C LEU A 15 -5.97 -39.94 20.82
N MET A 16 -7.15 -40.50 20.52
CA MET A 16 -8.26 -39.71 19.95
C MET A 16 -8.85 -38.72 20.99
N LEU A 17 -8.92 -39.09 22.25
CA LEU A 17 -9.31 -38.18 23.34
C LEU A 17 -8.29 -37.06 23.56
N ILE A 18 -6.99 -37.36 23.48
CA ILE A 18 -5.93 -36.35 23.57
C ILE A 18 -5.97 -35.41 22.35
N LEU A 19 -6.17 -35.95 21.14
CA LEU A 19 -6.35 -35.15 19.93
C LEU A 19 -7.62 -34.29 19.98
N SER A 20 -8.72 -34.77 20.59
CA SER A 20 -9.94 -33.97 20.80
C SER A 20 -9.78 -32.89 21.88
N CYS A 21 -8.94 -33.13 22.91
CA CYS A 21 -8.63 -32.11 23.91
C CYS A 21 -7.70 -31.00 23.38
N PHE A 22 -6.86 -31.29 22.39
CA PHE A 22 -6.06 -30.24 21.72
C PHE A 22 -6.87 -29.42 20.70
N SER A 23 -8.05 -29.87 20.28
CA SER A 23 -8.97 -29.10 19.42
C SER A 23 -9.86 -28.10 20.18
N CYS A 24 -9.85 -28.13 21.53
CA CYS A 24 -10.75 -27.30 22.34
C CYS A 24 -10.27 -25.87 22.64
N SER A 25 -9.16 -25.39 22.07
CA SER A 25 -8.71 -24.00 22.31
C SER A 25 -8.40 -23.20 21.04
N ALA A 26 -8.43 -23.82 19.88
CA ALA A 26 -8.35 -23.08 18.62
C ALA A 26 -9.78 -22.90 18.10
N GLY A 27 -10.31 -21.69 18.15
CA GLY A 27 -11.59 -21.36 17.53
C GLY A 27 -11.64 -21.83 16.06
N LYS A 28 -12.86 -22.02 15.52
CA LYS A 28 -13.05 -22.41 14.12
C LYS A 28 -12.24 -21.48 13.21
N VAL A 29 -11.38 -22.04 12.37
CA VAL A 29 -10.62 -21.29 11.35
C VAL A 29 -11.44 -21.30 10.07
N LEU A 30 -11.78 -20.13 9.57
CA LEU A 30 -12.52 -19.93 8.33
C LEU A 30 -11.63 -19.19 7.34
N ASN A 31 -11.62 -19.67 6.10
CA ASN A 31 -10.90 -19.03 4.99
C ASN A 31 -11.91 -18.63 3.92
N PHE A 32 -11.80 -17.41 3.44
CA PHE A 32 -12.64 -16.84 2.40
C PHE A 32 -11.75 -16.27 1.30
N ASP A 33 -12.24 -16.36 0.07
CA ASP A 33 -11.57 -15.90 -1.14
C ASP A 33 -12.60 -15.21 -2.02
N ASP A 34 -12.60 -13.90 -1.99
CA ASP A 34 -13.60 -13.07 -2.62
C ASP A 34 -12.99 -12.21 -3.73
N GLN A 35 -13.85 -11.72 -4.62
CA GLN A 35 -13.49 -10.83 -5.70
C GLN A 35 -13.99 -9.43 -5.42
N THR A 36 -13.11 -8.44 -5.43
CA THR A 36 -13.46 -7.02 -5.49
C THR A 36 -13.52 -6.55 -6.95
N ALA A 37 -13.92 -5.31 -7.16
CA ALA A 37 -13.94 -4.72 -8.52
C ALA A 37 -12.55 -4.65 -9.18
N LYS A 38 -11.47 -4.66 -8.39
CA LYS A 38 -10.09 -4.50 -8.88
C LYS A 38 -9.21 -5.73 -8.64
N ASP A 39 -9.39 -6.42 -7.50
CA ASP A 39 -8.49 -7.48 -7.09
C ASP A 39 -9.20 -8.51 -6.20
N ARG A 40 -8.52 -9.62 -5.91
CA ARG A 40 -8.99 -10.62 -4.96
C ARG A 40 -8.68 -10.19 -3.54
N ILE A 41 -9.56 -10.53 -2.62
CA ILE A 41 -9.38 -10.33 -1.20
C ILE A 41 -9.50 -11.67 -0.47
N PHE A 42 -8.50 -11.96 0.36
CA PHE A 42 -8.44 -13.18 1.14
C PHE A 42 -8.63 -12.86 2.61
N PHE A 43 -9.45 -13.65 3.31
CA PHE A 43 -9.59 -13.58 4.75
C PHE A 43 -9.30 -14.93 5.39
N THR A 44 -8.61 -14.91 6.53
CA THR A 44 -8.52 -16.01 7.47
C THR A 44 -9.02 -15.50 8.80
N ILE A 45 -10.12 -16.05 9.30
CA ILE A 45 -10.79 -15.60 10.54
C ILE A 45 -10.86 -16.75 11.53
N ILE A 46 -10.52 -16.49 12.78
CA ILE A 46 -10.46 -17.47 13.86
C ILE A 46 -11.46 -17.06 14.94
N GLY A 47 -12.56 -17.78 15.07
CA GLY A 47 -13.60 -17.54 16.07
C GLY A 47 -15.00 -17.88 15.60
N ASP A 48 -15.98 -17.73 16.50
CA ASP A 48 -17.36 -18.18 16.28
C ASP A 48 -18.15 -17.21 15.37
N ASP A 49 -17.88 -15.91 15.47
CA ASP A 49 -18.54 -14.89 14.63
C ASP A 49 -17.87 -14.71 13.25
N GLY A 50 -17.04 -15.67 12.80
CA GLY A 50 -16.21 -15.52 11.62
C GLY A 50 -16.98 -15.20 10.33
N GLU A 51 -18.12 -15.83 10.07
CA GLU A 51 -18.95 -15.58 8.88
C GLU A 51 -19.52 -14.16 8.88
N LYS A 52 -20.10 -13.74 10.01
CA LYS A 52 -20.66 -12.39 10.18
C LYS A 52 -19.59 -11.31 10.11
N ALA A 53 -18.41 -11.55 10.68
CA ALA A 53 -17.27 -10.66 10.60
C ALA A 53 -16.80 -10.52 9.15
N HIS A 54 -16.68 -11.65 8.42
CA HIS A 54 -16.29 -11.67 7.01
C HIS A 54 -17.19 -10.79 6.14
N GLU A 55 -18.52 -10.96 6.22
CA GLU A 55 -19.49 -10.17 5.43
C GLU A 55 -19.26 -8.66 5.61
N ASN A 56 -19.09 -8.21 6.86
CA ASN A 56 -18.89 -6.80 7.16
C ASN A 56 -17.50 -6.28 6.74
N PHE A 57 -16.46 -7.10 6.90
CA PHE A 57 -15.11 -6.73 6.47
C PHE A 57 -15.02 -6.62 4.94
N LEU A 58 -15.60 -7.59 4.21
CA LEU A 58 -15.67 -7.57 2.75
C LEU A 58 -16.43 -6.35 2.24
N LEU A 59 -17.63 -6.09 2.80
CA LEU A 59 -18.45 -4.93 2.43
C LEU A 59 -17.69 -3.62 2.64
N THR A 60 -17.02 -3.47 3.80
CA THR A 60 -16.27 -2.25 4.11
C THR A 60 -15.07 -2.07 3.20
N ALA A 61 -14.28 -3.13 2.97
CA ALA A 61 -13.12 -3.07 2.08
C ALA A 61 -13.52 -2.72 0.65
N THR A 62 -14.59 -3.35 0.15
CA THR A 62 -15.14 -3.11 -1.20
C THR A 62 -15.65 -1.67 -1.34
N ASP A 63 -16.38 -1.14 -0.36
CA ASP A 63 -16.86 0.24 -0.34
C ASP A 63 -15.69 1.24 -0.42
N VAL A 64 -14.64 1.01 0.36
CA VAL A 64 -13.44 1.87 0.34
C VAL A 64 -12.74 1.80 -1.02
N ILE A 65 -12.45 0.61 -1.55
CA ILE A 65 -11.77 0.43 -2.85
C ILE A 65 -12.55 1.12 -3.97
N ASN A 66 -13.87 0.94 -4.01
CA ASN A 66 -14.73 1.56 -5.02
C ASN A 66 -14.76 3.10 -4.89
N SER A 67 -14.80 3.60 -3.64
CA SER A 67 -14.77 5.04 -3.38
C SER A 67 -13.46 5.69 -3.82
N LEU A 68 -12.32 5.00 -3.64
CA LEU A 68 -10.99 5.51 -3.94
C LEU A 68 -10.51 5.21 -5.38
N SER A 69 -11.32 4.55 -6.19
CA SER A 69 -10.98 4.25 -7.58
C SER A 69 -10.88 5.52 -8.41
N ASP A 70 -9.87 5.61 -9.30
CA ASP A 70 -9.77 6.69 -10.31
C ASP A 70 -10.97 6.74 -11.24
N SER A 71 -11.74 5.65 -11.37
CA SER A 71 -13.02 5.61 -12.11
C SER A 71 -14.20 6.18 -11.30
N ASN A 72 -14.04 6.43 -10.00
CA ASN A 72 -15.09 7.03 -9.18
C ASN A 72 -15.40 8.45 -9.63
N GLU A 73 -16.67 8.80 -9.68
CA GLU A 73 -17.13 10.09 -10.19
C GLU A 73 -16.58 11.28 -9.39
N PHE A 74 -16.50 11.17 -8.07
CA PHE A 74 -15.95 12.23 -7.22
C PHE A 74 -14.44 12.44 -7.47
N VAL A 75 -13.67 11.36 -7.67
CA VAL A 75 -12.23 11.42 -8.00
C VAL A 75 -12.05 12.04 -9.39
N LYS A 76 -12.87 11.63 -10.37
CA LYS A 76 -12.86 12.23 -11.71
C LYS A 76 -13.20 13.71 -11.67
N ASN A 77 -14.24 14.11 -10.92
CA ASN A 77 -14.65 15.50 -10.82
C ASN A 77 -13.58 16.35 -10.12
N PHE A 78 -12.83 15.79 -9.16
CA PHE A 78 -11.70 16.48 -8.59
C PHE A 78 -10.55 16.64 -9.59
N ASN A 79 -10.20 15.58 -10.32
CA ASN A 79 -9.11 15.58 -11.28
C ASN A 79 -9.41 16.39 -12.55
N PHE A 80 -10.67 16.43 -12.96
CA PHE A 80 -11.15 17.13 -14.17
C PHE A 80 -12.40 17.94 -13.81
N PRO A 81 -12.26 19.00 -13.02
CA PRO A 81 -13.41 19.76 -12.54
C PRO A 81 -14.12 20.45 -13.70
N LYS A 82 -15.47 20.33 -13.70
CA LYS A 82 -16.37 21.02 -14.62
C LYS A 82 -17.27 22.03 -13.89
N GLY A 83 -16.97 22.28 -12.61
CA GLY A 83 -17.78 23.08 -11.72
C GLY A 83 -17.42 24.56 -11.74
N GLU A 84 -18.09 25.30 -10.85
CA GLU A 84 -17.87 26.71 -10.63
C GLU A 84 -16.45 26.98 -10.10
N ILE A 85 -15.81 28.01 -10.65
CA ILE A 85 -14.53 28.52 -10.19
C ILE A 85 -14.84 29.62 -9.19
N PHE A 86 -14.28 29.48 -7.98
CA PHE A 86 -14.40 30.45 -6.92
C PHE A 86 -13.15 31.33 -6.88
N GLU A 87 -13.30 32.59 -6.48
CA GLU A 87 -12.19 33.50 -6.23
C GLU A 87 -11.94 33.62 -4.72
N GLY A 88 -10.69 33.53 -4.34
CA GLY A 88 -10.20 33.77 -2.98
C GLY A 88 -10.08 35.27 -2.66
N GLU A 89 -9.49 35.56 -1.50
CA GLU A 89 -9.11 36.92 -1.12
C GLU A 89 -7.98 37.44 -2.01
N GLU A 90 -7.97 38.75 -2.22
CA GLU A 90 -6.93 39.42 -3.00
C GLU A 90 -5.61 39.41 -2.21
N ASN A 91 -4.53 39.01 -2.85
CA ASN A 91 -3.20 39.02 -2.25
C ASN A 91 -2.58 40.44 -2.31
N ILE A 92 -1.38 40.59 -1.74
CA ILE A 92 -0.66 41.87 -1.70
C ILE A 92 -0.27 42.43 -3.07
N LEU A 93 -0.36 41.60 -4.13
CA LEU A 93 -0.08 41.98 -5.53
C LEU A 93 -1.36 42.33 -6.30
N GLY A 94 -2.54 42.30 -5.65
CA GLY A 94 -3.82 42.53 -6.30
C GLY A 94 -4.37 41.34 -7.07
N GLU A 95 -3.77 40.15 -6.92
CA GLU A 95 -4.20 38.92 -7.58
C GLU A 95 -5.10 38.09 -6.65
N ARG A 96 -6.11 37.47 -7.20
CA ARG A 96 -6.99 36.55 -6.49
C ARG A 96 -6.72 35.12 -6.90
N GLU A 97 -6.42 34.29 -5.91
CA GLU A 97 -6.33 32.86 -6.16
C GLU A 97 -7.68 32.30 -6.61
N LYS A 98 -7.66 31.50 -7.66
CA LYS A 98 -8.84 30.80 -8.14
C LYS A 98 -8.80 29.36 -7.70
N TYR A 99 -9.92 28.84 -7.22
CA TYR A 99 -10.01 27.49 -6.73
C TYR A 99 -11.31 26.82 -7.17
N VAL A 100 -11.27 25.49 -7.19
CA VAL A 100 -12.45 24.63 -7.32
C VAL A 100 -12.70 23.89 -6.02
N ARG A 101 -13.98 23.76 -5.67
CA ARG A 101 -14.43 23.03 -4.50
C ARG A 101 -15.33 21.88 -4.94
N VAL A 102 -14.91 20.65 -4.63
CA VAL A 102 -15.60 19.43 -5.05
C VAL A 102 -16.18 18.73 -3.84
N GLN A 103 -17.50 18.49 -3.84
CA GLN A 103 -18.10 17.65 -2.81
C GLN A 103 -17.66 16.21 -3.03
N VAL A 104 -17.26 15.54 -1.94
CA VAL A 104 -16.79 14.14 -1.95
C VAL A 104 -17.53 13.32 -0.89
N ASN A 105 -17.42 11.99 -0.96
CA ASN A 105 -17.89 11.15 0.12
C ASN A 105 -16.89 11.11 1.29
N ARG A 106 -17.34 10.59 2.43
CA ARG A 106 -16.51 10.52 3.63
C ARG A 106 -15.24 9.69 3.43
N ARG A 107 -15.28 8.60 2.62
CA ARG A 107 -14.12 7.73 2.40
C ARG A 107 -12.99 8.48 1.69
N ILE A 108 -13.32 9.27 0.67
CA ILE A 108 -12.35 10.10 -0.06
C ILE A 108 -11.77 11.17 0.86
N TYR A 109 -12.62 11.81 1.68
CA TYR A 109 -12.18 12.82 2.63
C TYR A 109 -11.20 12.25 3.67
N ASP A 110 -11.57 11.14 4.32
CA ASP A 110 -10.73 10.48 5.32
C ASP A 110 -9.42 9.95 4.68
N ALA A 111 -9.48 9.41 3.46
CA ALA A 111 -8.31 8.95 2.72
C ALA A 111 -7.37 10.11 2.30
N SER A 112 -7.91 11.29 1.99
CA SER A 112 -7.09 12.49 1.69
C SER A 112 -6.30 12.93 2.93
N LEU A 113 -6.94 12.96 4.11
CA LEU A 113 -6.26 13.25 5.38
C LEU A 113 -5.17 12.23 5.69
N GLU A 114 -5.48 10.93 5.51
CA GLU A 114 -4.52 9.87 5.74
C GLU A 114 -3.35 9.94 4.75
N ALA A 115 -3.61 10.27 3.50
CA ALA A 115 -2.56 10.48 2.50
C ALA A 115 -1.59 11.60 2.88
N LYS A 116 -2.09 12.71 3.45
CA LYS A 116 -1.23 13.78 3.98
C LYS A 116 -0.39 13.32 5.16
N ARG A 117 -0.96 12.48 6.04
CA ARG A 117 -0.22 11.87 7.14
C ARG A 117 0.92 10.99 6.60
N MET A 118 0.65 10.19 5.56
CA MET A 118 1.66 9.35 4.91
C MET A 118 2.72 10.18 4.17
N TYR A 119 2.31 11.27 3.52
CA TYR A 119 3.23 12.22 2.89
C TYR A 119 4.21 12.78 3.92
N ALA A 120 3.71 13.24 5.08
CA ALA A 120 4.56 13.74 6.16
C ALA A 120 5.45 12.63 6.78
N LEU A 121 4.90 11.42 6.99
CA LEU A 121 5.65 10.28 7.52
C LEU A 121 6.85 9.92 6.63
N THR A 122 6.73 10.07 5.33
CA THR A 122 7.71 9.64 4.32
C THR A 122 8.51 10.80 3.72
N ASP A 123 8.51 11.99 4.34
CA ASP A 123 9.19 13.19 3.84
C ASP A 123 8.84 13.51 2.38
N GLY A 124 7.58 13.30 2.02
CA GLY A 124 7.06 13.56 0.68
C GLY A 124 7.23 12.43 -0.34
N MET A 125 7.90 11.34 0.01
CA MET A 125 8.18 10.23 -0.94
C MET A 125 6.93 9.40 -1.26
N PHE A 126 5.99 9.27 -0.33
CA PHE A 126 4.68 8.74 -0.62
C PHE A 126 3.73 9.88 -1.02
N ASN A 127 3.26 9.88 -2.26
CA ASN A 127 2.55 11.04 -2.79
C ASN A 127 1.40 10.65 -3.73
N ILE A 128 0.17 10.78 -3.26
CA ILE A 128 -1.04 10.49 -4.05
C ILE A 128 -1.26 11.47 -5.23
N CYS A 129 -0.54 12.57 -5.26
CA CYS A 129 -0.61 13.55 -6.35
C CYS A 129 0.44 13.31 -7.44
N SER A 130 1.29 12.30 -7.31
CA SER A 130 2.30 11.93 -8.32
C SER A 130 1.72 11.25 -9.57
N TYR A 131 0.39 11.06 -9.65
CA TYR A 131 -0.28 10.39 -10.77
C TYR A 131 0.12 10.96 -12.14
N ARG A 132 0.16 12.28 -12.28
CA ARG A 132 0.55 12.92 -13.54
C ARG A 132 2.02 12.63 -13.88
N LEU A 133 2.90 12.73 -12.89
CA LEU A 133 4.32 12.40 -13.06
C LEU A 133 4.51 10.95 -13.51
N THR A 134 3.80 10.02 -12.87
CA THR A 134 3.80 8.60 -13.27
C THR A 134 3.27 8.44 -14.69
N SER A 135 2.22 9.17 -15.07
CA SER A 135 1.65 9.11 -16.43
C SER A 135 2.62 9.60 -17.50
N GLU A 136 3.44 10.63 -17.23
CA GLU A 136 4.46 11.12 -18.18
C GLU A 136 5.48 10.00 -18.49
N TRP A 137 5.99 9.31 -17.46
CA TRP A 137 6.91 8.19 -17.64
C TRP A 137 6.29 6.96 -18.29
N HIS A 138 5.00 6.71 -18.06
CA HIS A 138 4.28 5.56 -18.61
C HIS A 138 3.52 5.87 -19.92
N SER A 139 3.79 7.02 -20.54
CA SER A 139 3.22 7.39 -21.86
C SER A 139 3.77 6.57 -23.03
N GLY A 140 4.82 5.76 -22.81
CA GLY A 140 5.55 5.03 -23.86
C GLY A 140 6.72 5.81 -24.45
N THR A 141 6.98 7.02 -23.97
CA THR A 141 8.12 7.87 -24.39
C THR A 141 8.85 8.38 -23.16
N ILE A 142 10.18 8.54 -23.28
CA ILE A 142 10.98 9.19 -22.24
C ILE A 142 10.66 10.69 -22.26
N PRO A 143 10.30 11.31 -21.14
CA PRO A 143 10.06 12.74 -21.09
C PRO A 143 11.29 13.53 -21.54
N SER A 144 11.17 14.23 -22.66
CA SER A 144 12.27 15.00 -23.27
C SER A 144 12.33 16.45 -22.78
N ASP A 145 11.22 16.97 -22.25
CA ASP A 145 11.12 18.35 -21.75
C ASP A 145 11.16 18.38 -20.23
N GLU A 146 12.29 18.80 -19.69
CA GLU A 146 12.49 18.93 -18.24
C GLU A 146 11.48 19.91 -17.59
N ARG A 147 11.02 20.93 -18.34
CA ARG A 147 10.03 21.90 -17.85
C ARG A 147 8.72 21.20 -17.50
N ILE A 148 8.28 20.23 -18.33
CA ILE A 148 7.08 19.46 -18.06
C ILE A 148 7.20 18.68 -16.76
N LEU A 149 8.36 18.08 -16.48
CA LEU A 149 8.59 17.36 -15.23
C LEU A 149 8.60 18.32 -14.03
N ILE A 150 9.28 19.47 -14.14
CA ILE A 150 9.35 20.49 -13.07
C ILE A 150 7.95 21.04 -12.76
N GLU A 151 7.18 21.42 -13.79
CA GLU A 151 5.80 21.90 -13.63
C GLU A 151 4.91 20.83 -13.01
N THR A 152 5.05 19.57 -13.47
CA THR A 152 4.30 18.44 -12.92
C THR A 152 4.63 18.18 -11.46
N MET A 153 5.91 18.26 -11.07
CA MET A 153 6.34 18.12 -9.67
C MET A 153 5.79 19.27 -8.80
N GLY A 154 5.78 20.50 -9.31
CA GLY A 154 5.28 21.68 -8.60
C GLY A 154 3.80 21.57 -8.19
N VAL A 155 2.97 20.89 -9.00
CA VAL A 155 1.55 20.64 -8.69
C VAL A 155 1.30 19.26 -8.06
N SER A 156 2.32 18.39 -7.99
CA SER A 156 2.22 17.06 -7.41
C SER A 156 2.47 17.08 -5.89
N ASN A 157 1.65 17.87 -5.17
CA ASN A 157 1.79 18.03 -3.73
C ASN A 157 0.41 17.90 -3.04
N PRO A 158 0.18 16.89 -2.18
CA PRO A 158 -1.10 16.72 -1.51
C PRO A 158 -1.42 17.85 -0.51
N LEU A 159 -0.42 18.62 -0.07
CA LEU A 159 -0.64 19.79 0.80
C LEU A 159 -1.35 20.95 0.07
N LEU A 160 -1.41 20.92 -1.27
CA LEU A 160 -2.19 21.87 -2.07
C LEU A 160 -3.69 21.54 -2.10
N ILE A 161 -4.10 20.44 -1.50
CA ILE A 161 -5.52 20.05 -1.34
C ILE A 161 -5.97 20.50 0.04
N ASN A 162 -7.11 21.18 0.12
CA ASN A 162 -7.71 21.58 1.39
C ASN A 162 -8.99 20.79 1.64
N GLU A 163 -9.05 20.11 2.77
CA GLU A 163 -10.20 19.37 3.24
C GLU A 163 -11.09 20.27 4.10
N SER A 164 -12.39 20.23 3.86
CA SER A 164 -13.36 20.96 4.68
C SER A 164 -14.66 20.20 4.86
N LEU A 165 -15.28 20.42 6.03
CA LEU A 165 -16.61 19.91 6.37
C LEU A 165 -17.55 21.11 6.55
N SER A 166 -18.62 21.19 5.78
CA SER A 166 -19.59 22.27 5.85
C SER A 166 -21.01 21.70 5.69
N SER A 167 -21.90 22.06 6.62
CA SER A 167 -23.31 21.60 6.61
C SER A 167 -23.45 20.08 6.46
N GLY A 168 -22.58 19.30 7.09
CA GLY A 168 -22.57 17.84 7.04
C GLY A 168 -22.06 17.23 5.72
N LYS A 169 -21.52 18.06 4.82
CA LYS A 169 -20.94 17.63 3.56
C LYS A 169 -19.42 17.78 3.57
N TYR A 170 -18.73 16.81 2.98
CA TYR A 170 -17.28 16.77 2.85
C TYR A 170 -16.85 17.38 1.53
N TYR A 171 -15.77 18.16 1.53
CA TYR A 171 -15.26 18.85 0.37
C TYR A 171 -13.74 18.72 0.28
N LEU A 172 -13.25 18.61 -0.95
CA LEU A 172 -11.85 18.84 -1.30
C LEU A 172 -11.78 20.12 -2.15
N THR A 173 -10.82 20.98 -1.84
CA THR A 173 -10.58 22.24 -2.54
C THR A 173 -9.15 22.28 -3.04
N LYS A 174 -8.92 22.72 -4.26
CA LYS A 174 -7.59 22.96 -4.82
C LYS A 174 -7.56 24.24 -5.65
N ASN A 175 -6.39 24.86 -5.73
CA ASN A 175 -6.15 25.99 -6.62
C ASN A 175 -6.10 25.54 -8.07
N VAL A 176 -6.57 26.38 -8.97
CA VAL A 176 -6.61 26.18 -10.41
C VAL A 176 -6.24 27.46 -11.13
N ASN A 177 -5.62 27.32 -12.30
CA ASN A 177 -5.33 28.41 -13.21
C ASN A 177 -6.23 28.27 -14.44
N PRO A 178 -7.41 28.93 -14.48
CA PRO A 178 -8.28 28.87 -15.65
C PRO A 178 -7.73 29.73 -16.78
N GLU A 179 -7.90 29.27 -18.00
CA GLU A 179 -7.66 30.08 -19.20
C GLU A 179 -8.71 31.16 -19.36
N GLN A 180 -8.54 32.07 -20.36
CA GLN A 180 -9.47 33.20 -20.58
C GLN A 180 -10.90 32.75 -20.91
N ASP A 181 -11.07 31.57 -21.49
CA ASP A 181 -12.37 30.98 -21.80
C ASP A 181 -12.99 30.21 -20.60
N GLY A 182 -12.35 30.25 -19.43
CA GLY A 182 -12.77 29.54 -18.22
C GLY A 182 -12.39 28.06 -18.20
N THR A 183 -11.69 27.56 -19.21
CA THR A 183 -11.16 26.18 -19.22
C THR A 183 -10.07 26.05 -18.17
N ILE A 184 -10.15 25.03 -17.32
CA ILE A 184 -9.11 24.75 -16.34
C ILE A 184 -7.94 24.09 -17.04
N THR A 185 -6.77 24.74 -16.98
CA THR A 185 -5.55 24.24 -17.60
C THR A 185 -5.16 22.86 -17.06
N LYS A 186 -4.34 22.15 -17.82
CA LYS A 186 -3.83 20.83 -17.42
C LYS A 186 -2.92 20.90 -16.17
N GLU A 187 -2.45 22.08 -15.82
CA GLU A 187 -1.49 22.35 -14.74
C GLU A 187 -2.16 22.61 -13.40
N HIS A 188 -2.74 21.57 -12.84
CA HIS A 188 -3.31 21.62 -11.49
C HIS A 188 -3.13 20.28 -10.79
N THR A 189 -3.21 20.30 -9.45
CA THR A 189 -3.11 19.10 -8.62
C THR A 189 -4.14 18.06 -9.03
N ARG A 190 -3.68 16.85 -9.31
CA ARG A 190 -4.50 15.65 -9.54
C ARG A 190 -4.13 14.61 -8.51
N LEU A 191 -5.08 13.78 -8.12
CA LEU A 191 -4.86 12.72 -7.15
C LEU A 191 -5.20 11.36 -7.73
N SER A 192 -4.50 10.34 -7.24
CA SER A 192 -4.86 8.93 -7.38
C SER A 192 -4.61 8.24 -6.04
N PHE A 193 -5.61 7.53 -5.57
CA PHE A 193 -5.50 6.76 -4.33
C PHE A 193 -5.00 5.33 -4.57
N ASN A 194 -4.60 4.96 -5.77
CA ASN A 194 -4.20 3.58 -6.10
C ASN A 194 -3.12 3.05 -5.16
N GLU A 195 -2.12 3.88 -4.84
CA GLU A 195 -1.01 3.53 -3.93
C GLU A 195 -1.43 3.46 -2.44
N LEU A 196 -2.62 3.94 -2.08
CA LEU A 196 -3.12 3.98 -0.71
C LEU A 196 -4.29 3.01 -0.48
N SER A 197 -5.08 2.73 -1.53
CA SER A 197 -6.43 2.18 -1.43
C SER A 197 -6.51 0.84 -0.72
N TYR A 198 -5.56 -0.08 -0.93
CA TYR A 198 -5.61 -1.41 -0.33
C TYR A 198 -5.29 -1.38 1.17
N GLY A 199 -4.23 -0.67 1.56
CA GLY A 199 -3.89 -0.51 2.96
C GLY A 199 -5.00 0.20 3.74
N PHE A 200 -5.50 1.30 3.19
CA PHE A 200 -6.58 2.05 3.81
C PHE A 200 -7.89 1.24 3.90
N ALA A 201 -8.20 0.43 2.89
CA ALA A 201 -9.34 -0.48 2.92
C ALA A 201 -9.23 -1.54 4.01
N LEU A 202 -8.05 -2.17 4.17
CA LEU A 202 -7.79 -3.13 5.23
C LEU A 202 -7.84 -2.48 6.63
N ASP A 203 -7.30 -1.27 6.76
CA ASP A 203 -7.34 -0.52 8.02
C ASP A 203 -8.77 -0.17 8.43
N CYS A 204 -9.60 0.26 7.47
CA CYS A 204 -11.02 0.51 7.70
C CYS A 204 -11.80 -0.78 8.02
N ALA A 205 -11.59 -1.84 7.25
CA ALA A 205 -12.35 -3.08 7.39
C ALA A 205 -12.07 -3.77 8.73
N LEU A 206 -10.80 -3.94 9.09
CA LEU A 206 -10.40 -4.64 10.31
C LEU A 206 -10.39 -3.74 11.57
N GLY A 207 -10.65 -2.44 11.41
CA GLY A 207 -10.75 -1.50 12.52
C GLY A 207 -11.88 -1.79 13.51
N PHE A 208 -12.86 -2.61 13.14
CA PHE A 208 -13.98 -3.03 14.02
C PHE A 208 -13.92 -4.51 14.41
N SER A 209 -12.76 -5.16 14.28
CA SER A 209 -12.62 -6.60 14.60
C SER A 209 -12.96 -6.94 16.06
N ASP A 210 -12.81 -5.98 16.97
CA ASP A 210 -13.18 -6.07 18.38
C ASP A 210 -14.69 -6.20 18.64
N ARG A 211 -15.54 -5.93 17.64
CA ARG A 211 -17.00 -6.07 17.73
C ARG A 211 -17.49 -7.50 17.56
N TYR A 212 -16.61 -8.44 17.24
CA TYR A 212 -16.93 -9.82 16.94
C TYR A 212 -16.22 -10.77 17.91
N ASN A 213 -16.84 -11.90 18.21
CA ASN A 213 -16.21 -12.96 18.98
C ASN A 213 -15.22 -13.74 18.10
N ILE A 214 -14.11 -13.09 17.76
CA ILE A 214 -13.01 -13.66 17.00
C ILE A 214 -11.69 -13.46 17.77
N SER A 215 -10.83 -14.46 17.76
CA SER A 215 -9.52 -14.43 18.41
C SER A 215 -8.41 -13.92 17.49
N GLY A 216 -8.66 -13.92 16.18
CA GLY A 216 -7.74 -13.41 15.18
C GLY A 216 -8.37 -13.29 13.80
N VAL A 217 -7.87 -12.33 13.03
CA VAL A 217 -8.18 -12.15 11.62
C VAL A 217 -6.96 -11.70 10.84
N GLY A 218 -6.72 -12.32 9.71
CA GLY A 218 -5.80 -11.88 8.67
C GLY A 218 -6.59 -11.57 7.40
N ALA A 219 -6.29 -10.44 6.77
CA ALA A 219 -6.86 -10.10 5.47
C ALA A 219 -5.75 -9.62 4.53
N GLN A 220 -5.85 -9.98 3.24
CA GLN A 220 -4.90 -9.60 2.20
C GLN A 220 -5.65 -9.12 0.95
N ILE A 221 -5.20 -8.01 0.39
CA ILE A 221 -5.62 -7.49 -0.92
C ILE A 221 -4.34 -7.19 -1.70
N GLY A 222 -4.18 -7.84 -2.86
CA GLY A 222 -2.96 -7.72 -3.64
C GLY A 222 -1.70 -7.98 -2.79
N ASN A 223 -0.83 -7.00 -2.76
CA ASN A 223 0.46 -7.06 -2.05
C ASN A 223 0.42 -6.51 -0.62
N VAL A 224 -0.75 -6.31 -0.04
CA VAL A 224 -0.92 -5.74 1.30
C VAL A 224 -1.73 -6.69 2.17
N ALA A 225 -1.26 -6.92 3.41
CA ALA A 225 -2.00 -7.72 4.39
C ALA A 225 -2.02 -7.05 5.76
N LYS A 226 -3.13 -7.23 6.48
CA LYS A 226 -3.31 -6.78 7.86
C LYS A 226 -3.69 -7.95 8.75
N PHE A 227 -3.09 -8.01 9.93
CA PHE A 227 -3.29 -9.08 10.89
C PHE A 227 -3.70 -8.51 12.26
N VAL A 228 -4.76 -9.04 12.82
CA VAL A 228 -5.28 -8.67 14.14
C VAL A 228 -5.39 -9.93 15.00
N GLY A 229 -5.02 -9.85 16.27
CA GLY A 229 -5.09 -10.99 17.19
C GLY A 229 -4.10 -12.10 16.88
N LYS A 230 -4.35 -13.30 17.39
CA LYS A 230 -3.45 -14.46 17.24
C LYS A 230 -3.62 -15.11 15.86
N GLY A 231 -2.50 -15.44 15.22
CA GLY A 231 -2.49 -16.22 14.00
C GLY A 231 -2.76 -17.71 14.22
N PRO A 232 -3.01 -18.46 13.12
CA PRO A 232 -3.40 -19.87 13.18
C PRO A 232 -2.23 -20.83 13.51
N TYR A 233 -1.01 -20.32 13.61
CA TYR A 233 0.18 -21.13 13.88
C TYR A 233 0.47 -21.25 15.37
N SER A 234 1.23 -22.28 15.77
CA SER A 234 1.52 -22.60 17.16
C SER A 234 2.25 -21.48 17.93
N ASP A 235 3.00 -20.63 17.23
CA ASP A 235 3.68 -19.45 17.80
C ASP A 235 2.77 -18.21 17.90
N GLY A 236 1.50 -18.35 17.49
CA GLY A 236 0.50 -17.27 17.47
C GLY A 236 0.78 -16.16 16.47
N LYS A 237 1.80 -16.30 15.62
CA LYS A 237 2.10 -15.34 14.55
C LYS A 237 1.35 -15.67 13.27
N TRP A 238 1.31 -14.68 12.40
CA TRP A 238 0.84 -14.82 11.03
C TRP A 238 2.03 -15.04 10.10
N LYS A 239 1.80 -15.69 8.97
CA LYS A 239 2.82 -15.88 7.95
C LYS A 239 2.37 -15.20 6.67
N PHE A 240 3.26 -14.41 6.11
CA PHE A 240 3.07 -13.78 4.81
C PHE A 240 4.12 -14.34 3.85
N ALA A 241 3.66 -14.83 2.70
CA ALA A 241 4.54 -15.31 1.64
C ALA A 241 4.49 -14.33 0.47
N ALA A 242 5.65 -13.85 0.08
CA ALA A 242 5.81 -13.01 -1.09
C ALA A 242 6.34 -13.82 -2.27
N SER A 243 5.83 -13.53 -3.46
CA SER A 243 6.21 -14.24 -4.69
C SER A 243 6.67 -13.25 -5.75
N THR A 244 7.59 -13.67 -6.61
CA THR A 244 7.94 -12.98 -7.83
C THR A 244 7.57 -13.88 -9.02
N GLY A 245 6.63 -13.41 -9.85
CA GLY A 245 5.94 -14.29 -10.79
C GLY A 245 5.21 -15.43 -10.07
N ASN A 246 5.43 -16.66 -10.52
CA ASN A 246 4.82 -17.86 -9.92
C ASN A 246 5.68 -18.50 -8.81
N GLU A 247 6.74 -17.85 -8.36
CA GLU A 247 7.71 -18.45 -7.44
C GLU A 247 7.76 -17.69 -6.11
N LYS A 248 7.68 -18.43 -5.01
CA LYS A 248 7.83 -17.89 -3.67
C LYS A 248 9.26 -17.36 -3.49
N LEU A 249 9.37 -16.05 -3.23
CA LEU A 249 10.65 -15.39 -2.97
C LEU A 249 11.08 -15.57 -1.51
N PHE A 250 10.18 -15.22 -0.58
CA PHE A 250 10.43 -15.36 0.85
C PHE A 250 9.12 -15.58 1.63
N GLU A 251 9.29 -15.96 2.88
CA GLU A 251 8.24 -15.98 3.90
C GLU A 251 8.69 -15.14 5.09
N ILE A 252 7.77 -14.40 5.67
CA ILE A 252 8.02 -13.56 6.83
C ILE A 252 6.94 -13.79 7.88
N ALA A 253 7.36 -13.89 9.15
CA ALA A 253 6.46 -13.98 10.28
C ALA A 253 6.04 -12.59 10.74
N VAL A 254 4.73 -12.33 10.78
CA VAL A 254 4.15 -11.04 11.18
C VAL A 254 3.39 -11.22 12.49
N PRO A 255 3.69 -10.45 13.54
CA PRO A 255 2.91 -10.49 14.78
C PRO A 255 1.49 -9.95 14.56
N GLY A 256 0.54 -10.43 15.36
CA GLY A 256 -0.80 -9.84 15.38
C GLY A 256 -0.78 -8.38 15.83
N GLY A 257 -1.62 -7.57 15.24
CA GLY A 257 -1.66 -6.12 15.44
C GLY A 257 -0.69 -5.33 14.54
N TYR A 258 -0.06 -6.03 13.56
CA TYR A 258 0.77 -5.43 12.52
C TYR A 258 0.25 -5.78 11.13
N SER A 259 0.72 -5.02 10.17
CA SER A 259 0.41 -5.16 8.75
C SER A 259 1.71 -5.31 7.97
N ILE A 260 1.62 -5.88 6.79
CA ILE A 260 2.75 -5.95 5.85
C ILE A 260 2.29 -5.46 4.48
N ALA A 261 3.14 -4.70 3.83
CA ALA A 261 3.00 -4.37 2.43
C ALA A 261 4.26 -4.77 1.68
N VAL A 262 4.08 -5.03 0.40
CA VAL A 262 5.16 -5.41 -0.50
C VAL A 262 5.08 -4.56 -1.75
N LYS A 263 6.24 -4.17 -2.29
CA LYS A 263 6.35 -3.46 -3.56
C LYS A 263 7.39 -4.15 -4.44
N ASP A 264 6.97 -4.49 -5.66
CA ASP A 264 7.83 -5.04 -6.71
C ASP A 264 8.05 -3.95 -7.77
N VAL A 265 9.31 -3.63 -8.07
CA VAL A 265 9.66 -2.62 -9.08
C VAL A 265 9.17 -2.98 -10.48
N LYS A 266 8.92 -4.29 -10.72
CA LYS A 266 8.42 -4.81 -12.01
C LYS A 266 6.91 -4.64 -12.18
N GLU A 267 6.18 -4.44 -11.10
CA GLU A 267 4.74 -4.23 -11.17
C GLU A 267 4.44 -2.93 -11.93
N ASN A 268 3.67 -3.01 -13.03
CA ASN A 268 3.39 -1.89 -13.93
C ASN A 268 4.64 -1.21 -14.53
N SER A 269 5.76 -1.92 -14.64
CA SER A 269 6.97 -1.43 -15.31
C SER A 269 6.86 -1.55 -16.83
N LEU A 270 7.72 -0.80 -17.53
CA LEU A 270 7.85 -0.91 -18.99
C LEU A 270 9.32 -0.72 -19.40
N THR A 271 9.63 -1.00 -20.67
CA THR A 271 10.94 -0.80 -21.25
C THR A 271 10.81 0.14 -22.45
N ILE A 272 11.57 1.24 -22.43
CA ILE A 272 11.62 2.24 -23.50
C ILE A 272 13.09 2.44 -23.89
N ASN A 273 13.42 2.26 -25.18
CA ASN A 273 14.79 2.43 -25.70
C ASN A 273 15.84 1.69 -24.85
N GLU A 274 15.57 0.42 -24.53
CA GLU A 274 16.42 -0.44 -23.68
C GLU A 274 16.51 -0.05 -22.20
N LEU A 275 15.90 1.06 -21.78
CA LEU A 275 15.83 1.47 -20.38
C LEU A 275 14.62 0.81 -19.69
N PHE A 276 14.87 0.16 -18.57
CA PHE A 276 13.84 -0.39 -17.71
C PHE A 276 13.28 0.72 -16.80
N ILE A 277 12.02 1.07 -17.01
CA ILE A 277 11.28 2.07 -16.26
C ILE A 277 10.48 1.36 -15.17
N GLY A 278 10.95 1.43 -13.93
CA GLY A 278 10.24 0.86 -12.78
C GLY A 278 8.97 1.63 -12.43
N SER A 279 8.07 0.99 -11.70
CA SER A 279 6.79 1.58 -11.30
C SER A 279 6.88 2.75 -10.32
N VAL A 280 8.02 2.89 -9.63
CA VAL A 280 8.21 3.90 -8.59
C VAL A 280 8.99 5.08 -9.15
N ILE A 281 8.34 6.24 -9.14
CA ILE A 281 8.96 7.50 -9.52
C ILE A 281 9.26 8.28 -8.24
N ASP A 282 10.49 8.76 -8.11
CA ASP A 282 10.86 9.66 -7.03
C ASP A 282 10.16 11.02 -7.24
N PRO A 283 9.27 11.45 -6.36
CA PRO A 283 8.51 12.68 -6.54
C PRO A 283 9.36 13.94 -6.39
N VAL A 284 10.56 13.84 -5.82
CA VAL A 284 11.48 14.97 -5.62
C VAL A 284 12.36 15.20 -6.84
N SER A 285 12.91 14.13 -7.43
CA SER A 285 13.74 14.23 -8.64
C SER A 285 12.92 14.13 -9.94
N GLY A 286 11.68 13.62 -9.86
CA GLY A 286 10.86 13.34 -11.03
C GLY A 286 11.33 12.14 -11.86
N VAL A 287 12.29 11.34 -11.37
CA VAL A 287 12.95 10.27 -12.12
C VAL A 287 12.56 8.88 -11.54
N PRO A 288 12.34 7.86 -12.39
CA PRO A 288 12.16 6.50 -11.94
C PRO A 288 13.32 6.01 -11.08
N THR A 289 13.03 5.27 -10.01
CA THR A 289 14.04 4.77 -9.07
C THR A 289 15.09 3.85 -9.72
N THR A 290 14.79 3.33 -10.89
CA THR A 290 15.66 2.46 -11.72
C THR A 290 16.64 3.22 -12.60
N LEU A 291 16.48 4.53 -12.75
CA LEU A 291 17.30 5.37 -13.64
C LEU A 291 18.15 6.37 -12.87
N ASN A 292 19.26 6.75 -13.49
CA ASN A 292 20.04 7.96 -13.18
C ASN A 292 19.88 8.97 -14.32
N LYS A 293 20.00 10.25 -13.98
CA LYS A 293 20.19 11.33 -14.94
C LYS A 293 21.67 11.68 -14.98
N THR A 294 22.26 11.68 -16.16
CA THR A 294 23.67 12.05 -16.37
C THR A 294 23.83 13.57 -16.34
N ASP A 295 25.08 14.05 -16.25
CA ASP A 295 25.42 15.49 -16.29
C ASP A 295 24.95 16.15 -17.60
N ASN A 296 24.87 15.38 -18.69
CA ASN A 296 24.38 15.85 -19.99
C ASN A 296 22.85 15.87 -20.10
N GLY A 297 22.15 15.51 -19.03
CA GLY A 297 20.67 15.44 -19.01
C GLY A 297 20.06 14.16 -19.58
N GLU A 298 20.87 13.21 -20.05
CA GLU A 298 20.41 11.92 -20.55
C GLU A 298 20.09 10.95 -19.41
N TYR A 299 19.19 9.99 -19.66
CA TYR A 299 18.87 8.95 -18.69
C TYR A 299 19.66 7.67 -18.98
N CYS A 300 20.16 7.04 -17.92
CA CYS A 300 20.83 5.75 -18.00
C CYS A 300 20.33 4.81 -16.88
N GLN A 301 20.45 3.50 -17.12
CA GLN A 301 20.08 2.50 -16.15
C GLN A 301 20.99 2.56 -14.92
N LYS A 302 20.42 2.53 -13.71
CA LYS A 302 21.22 2.32 -12.48
C LYS A 302 21.82 0.93 -12.49
N SER A 303 23.06 0.81 -12.01
CA SER A 303 23.74 -0.48 -11.82
C SER A 303 23.13 -1.30 -10.66
N ASP A 304 22.60 -0.62 -9.65
CA ASP A 304 21.91 -1.24 -8.52
C ASP A 304 20.74 -0.36 -8.07
N TYR A 305 19.63 -1.01 -7.69
CA TYR A 305 18.42 -0.38 -7.18
C TYR A 305 17.56 -1.42 -6.43
N ALA A 306 16.64 -0.96 -5.59
CA ALA A 306 15.70 -1.83 -4.92
C ALA A 306 14.76 -2.49 -5.95
N VAL A 307 14.76 -3.82 -6.01
CA VAL A 307 13.88 -4.59 -6.89
C VAL A 307 12.60 -5.05 -6.18
N TYR A 308 12.70 -5.25 -4.87
CA TYR A 308 11.60 -5.73 -4.04
C TYR A 308 11.73 -5.21 -2.62
N VAL A 309 10.66 -4.68 -2.06
CA VAL A 309 10.64 -4.16 -0.70
C VAL A 309 9.44 -4.73 0.03
N ALA A 310 9.62 -5.18 1.27
CA ALA A 310 8.53 -5.52 2.18
C ALA A 310 8.71 -4.76 3.49
N VAL A 311 7.67 -4.13 4.00
CA VAL A 311 7.67 -3.41 5.27
C VAL A 311 6.55 -3.90 6.16
N ILE A 312 6.89 -4.16 7.43
CA ILE A 312 5.93 -4.47 8.50
C ILE A 312 5.75 -3.21 9.34
N ALA A 313 4.55 -2.68 9.39
CA ALA A 313 4.21 -1.49 10.15
C ALA A 313 2.92 -1.66 10.95
N LYS A 314 2.57 -0.67 11.76
CA LYS A 314 1.40 -0.74 12.64
C LYS A 314 0.09 -0.79 11.87
N THR A 315 -0.02 -0.03 10.79
CA THR A 315 -1.18 -0.02 9.91
C THR A 315 -0.79 -0.48 8.50
N ALA A 316 -1.76 -0.94 7.73
CA ALA A 316 -1.53 -1.39 6.36
C ALA A 316 -1.20 -0.20 5.44
N THR A 317 -1.78 0.96 5.70
CA THR A 317 -1.48 2.21 5.01
C THR A 317 -0.04 2.67 5.26
N GLU A 318 0.44 2.61 6.53
CA GLU A 318 1.84 2.91 6.86
C GLU A 318 2.82 1.96 6.17
N ALA A 319 2.51 0.66 6.17
CA ALA A 319 3.34 -0.33 5.49
C ALA A 319 3.49 -0.03 4.00
N GLN A 320 2.39 0.32 3.29
CA GLN A 320 2.44 0.73 1.88
C GLN A 320 3.28 2.00 1.65
N ALA A 321 3.07 3.02 2.46
CA ALA A 321 3.80 4.29 2.33
C ALA A 321 5.29 4.10 2.57
N LEU A 322 5.67 3.33 3.60
CA LEU A 322 7.06 3.03 3.92
C LEU A 322 7.73 2.12 2.86
N CYS A 323 6.97 1.26 2.15
CA CYS A 323 7.50 0.53 0.99
C CYS A 323 7.94 1.49 -0.12
N SER A 324 7.12 2.49 -0.47
CA SER A 324 7.47 3.50 -1.47
C SER A 324 8.68 4.32 -1.02
N TYR A 325 8.70 4.77 0.25
CA TYR A 325 9.83 5.46 0.84
C TYR A 325 11.14 4.66 0.73
N THR A 326 11.08 3.36 1.08
CA THR A 326 12.25 2.47 1.05
C THR A 326 12.72 2.19 -0.39
N MET A 327 11.78 2.02 -1.33
CA MET A 327 12.10 1.83 -2.75
C MET A 327 12.87 3.03 -3.33
N ILE A 328 12.55 4.25 -2.89
CA ILE A 328 13.19 5.49 -3.34
C ILE A 328 14.55 5.68 -2.65
N ASN A 329 14.62 5.53 -1.33
CA ASN A 329 15.78 5.89 -0.53
C ASN A 329 16.79 4.74 -0.37
N GLY A 330 16.42 3.50 -0.68
CA GLY A 330 17.31 2.35 -0.55
C GLY A 330 17.81 2.16 0.89
N GLU A 331 19.09 1.91 1.06
CA GLU A 331 19.76 1.72 2.36
C GLU A 331 19.59 2.91 3.31
N LYS A 332 19.47 4.14 2.77
CA LYS A 332 19.27 5.36 3.56
C LYS A 332 17.92 5.39 4.29
N SER A 333 17.03 4.46 3.99
CA SER A 333 15.74 4.34 4.68
C SER A 333 15.85 3.74 6.09
N ALA A 334 16.96 3.11 6.46
CA ALA A 334 17.13 2.33 7.68
C ALA A 334 16.74 3.10 8.95
N ASP A 335 17.30 4.29 9.15
CA ASP A 335 17.02 5.12 10.35
C ASP A 335 15.53 5.45 10.55
N LYS A 336 14.82 5.66 9.45
CA LYS A 336 13.37 5.92 9.49
C LYS A 336 12.58 4.64 9.73
N LEU A 337 12.98 3.54 9.11
CA LEU A 337 12.33 2.24 9.29
C LEU A 337 12.45 1.74 10.73
N ASP A 338 13.60 1.93 11.37
CA ASP A 338 13.81 1.55 12.78
C ASP A 338 12.87 2.30 13.75
N LYS A 339 12.44 3.50 13.38
CA LYS A 339 11.53 4.33 14.19
C LYS A 339 10.05 4.11 13.85
N ALA A 340 9.74 3.85 12.59
CA ALA A 340 8.36 3.84 12.07
C ALA A 340 7.84 2.45 11.74
N ALA A 341 8.71 1.45 11.58
CA ALA A 341 8.34 0.09 11.22
C ALA A 341 8.70 -0.92 12.32
N TYR A 342 8.02 -2.07 12.34
CA TYR A 342 8.43 -3.23 13.13
C TYR A 342 9.67 -3.89 12.54
N GLY A 343 9.79 -3.84 11.22
CA GLY A 343 10.93 -4.33 10.45
C GLY A 343 10.65 -4.26 8.96
N ALA A 344 11.72 -4.35 8.18
CA ALA A 344 11.62 -4.32 6.72
C ALA A 344 12.68 -5.23 6.08
N VAL A 345 12.43 -5.60 4.84
CA VAL A 345 13.40 -6.25 3.97
C VAL A 345 13.39 -5.58 2.60
N MET A 346 14.58 -5.34 2.05
CA MET A 346 14.77 -4.79 0.71
C MET A 346 15.75 -5.66 -0.08
N PHE A 347 15.34 -6.11 -1.23
CA PHE A 347 16.19 -6.83 -2.19
C PHE A 347 16.67 -5.86 -3.26
N THR A 348 17.95 -5.94 -3.65
CA THR A 348 18.50 -5.12 -4.71
C THR A 348 18.88 -5.94 -5.94
N LEU A 349 19.01 -5.28 -7.09
CA LEU A 349 19.46 -5.89 -8.33
C LEU A 349 20.88 -6.48 -8.18
N GLY A 350 21.72 -5.84 -7.37
CA GLY A 350 23.08 -6.28 -7.04
C GLY A 350 23.17 -7.52 -6.14
N GLY A 351 22.04 -8.17 -5.80
CA GLY A 351 22.03 -9.43 -5.06
C GLY A 351 22.17 -9.27 -3.54
N LYS A 352 21.81 -8.12 -2.96
CA LYS A 352 21.76 -7.92 -1.52
C LYS A 352 20.32 -7.95 -1.00
N ALA A 353 20.14 -8.50 0.21
CA ALA A 353 18.90 -8.46 0.96
C ALA A 353 19.15 -7.72 2.29
N TYR A 354 18.80 -6.46 2.34
CA TYR A 354 18.89 -5.63 3.54
C TYR A 354 17.74 -5.90 4.47
N VAL A 355 18.02 -6.17 5.74
CA VAL A 355 17.01 -6.47 6.77
C VAL A 355 17.17 -5.50 7.93
N THR A 356 16.07 -4.83 8.31
CA THR A 356 16.04 -3.90 9.46
C THR A 356 15.05 -4.37 10.52
N GLY A 357 15.23 -3.87 11.73
CA GLY A 357 14.33 -4.10 12.86
C GLY A 357 14.15 -5.57 13.19
N ASN A 358 12.92 -5.96 13.52
CA ASN A 358 12.55 -7.31 13.98
C ASN A 358 12.04 -8.23 12.86
N ALA A 359 12.29 -7.90 11.58
CA ALA A 359 11.84 -8.73 10.46
C ALA A 359 12.57 -10.09 10.45
N ALA A 360 11.81 -11.15 10.71
CA ALA A 360 12.30 -12.54 10.63
C ALA A 360 11.93 -13.12 9.25
N ILE A 361 12.88 -13.04 8.31
CA ILE A 361 12.71 -13.49 6.93
C ILE A 361 13.27 -14.90 6.71
N SER A 362 12.58 -15.69 5.91
CA SER A 362 13.05 -16.96 5.35
C SER A 362 13.02 -16.89 3.81
N ILE A 363 14.18 -16.72 3.19
CA ILE A 363 14.32 -16.71 1.74
C ILE A 363 14.11 -18.12 1.21
N SER A 364 13.33 -18.27 0.15
CA SER A 364 13.07 -19.56 -0.53
C SER A 364 14.39 -20.17 -1.04
N GLY A 365 14.50 -21.52 -0.97
CA GLY A 365 15.73 -22.23 -1.31
C GLY A 365 16.28 -21.91 -2.71
N LYS A 366 15.41 -21.62 -3.68
CA LYS A 366 15.80 -21.22 -5.05
C LYS A 366 16.52 -19.85 -5.09
N PHE A 367 16.11 -18.91 -4.23
CA PHE A 367 16.65 -17.55 -4.18
C PHE A 367 17.72 -17.37 -3.08
N LYS A 368 17.87 -18.35 -2.19
CA LYS A 368 18.78 -18.25 -1.03
C LYS A 368 20.24 -17.94 -1.43
N ASN A 369 20.68 -18.49 -2.56
CA ASN A 369 22.05 -18.28 -3.06
C ASN A 369 22.19 -17.06 -3.97
N GLN A 370 21.09 -16.33 -4.24
CA GLN A 370 21.11 -15.16 -5.11
C GLN A 370 21.27 -13.87 -4.30
N TYR A 371 21.01 -13.92 -2.99
CA TYR A 371 21.03 -12.74 -2.15
C TYR A 371 21.90 -12.94 -0.92
N GLU A 372 22.79 -11.99 -0.69
CA GLU A 372 23.53 -11.83 0.56
C GLU A 372 22.67 -11.08 1.57
N ILE A 373 22.46 -11.66 2.76
CA ILE A 373 21.67 -11.00 3.81
C ILE A 373 22.56 -10.01 4.55
N VAL A 374 22.18 -8.74 4.51
CA VAL A 374 22.85 -7.63 5.21
C VAL A 374 21.89 -7.08 6.26
N LYS A 375 22.29 -7.07 7.52
CA LYS A 375 21.55 -6.39 8.59
C LYS A 375 21.97 -4.93 8.65
N LEU A 376 20.99 -4.04 8.62
CA LEU A 376 21.16 -2.61 8.80
C LEU A 376 20.84 -2.22 10.24
#